data_7004fb3e2dc1e1bf70562146dc015fe5
#
_entry.id   7004fb3e2dc1e1bf70562146dc015fe5
#
_cell.length_a   1.000
_cell.length_b   1.000
_cell.length_c   1.000
_cell.angle_alpha   90.00
_cell.angle_beta   90.00
_cell.angle_gamma   90.00
#
_symmetry.space_group_name_H-M   'P 1'
#
loop_
_entity.id
_entity.type
_entity.pdbx_description
1 polymer ?
#
loop_
_entity_poly.entity_id
_entity_poly.type
_entity_poly.pdbx_seq_one_letter_code
_entity_poly.pdbx_strand_id
1 'polypeptide(L)'
;MKYMFFYDETEHSRKINYETVTANNYCDNFITGIVGWKAEENECISDRYLAFESKYTYRKKDGELKSQTMKAKDFRLGFASLDNHTIEFYEDLVSLLDDKIVIYFSVFSKIEYVINQLFVNYHSSMFIDVDYMKYSIIKAINIYRPQKVIEAIYKEPQIFVKELRSFLEDRIINNQANNTLKERENQAFEEVLILLEDTEVPETLDWSYFAPFDGFKVSA
;
A
#
# COMPACT_ATOMS: atom_id res chain seq x y z
N MET A 1 -3.78 16.47 30.19
CA MET A 1 -3.14 15.19 29.82
C MET A 1 -2.40 15.44 28.51
N LYS A 2 -1.09 15.19 28.45
CA LYS A 2 -0.26 15.40 27.25
C LYS A 2 0.27 14.03 26.80
N TYR A 3 0.22 13.78 25.49
CA TYR A 3 0.77 12.58 24.85
C TYR A 3 1.95 12.95 23.97
N MET A 4 2.87 12.02 23.81
CA MET A 4 3.93 12.07 22.81
C MET A 4 3.65 10.98 21.80
N PHE A 5 3.80 11.29 20.50
CA PHE A 5 3.63 10.34 19.41
C PHE A 5 4.85 10.39 18.50
N PHE A 6 5.26 9.22 18.05
CA PHE A 6 6.34 9.01 17.09
C PHE A 6 5.74 8.34 15.86
N TYR A 7 6.12 8.80 14.71
CA TYR A 7 5.64 8.34 13.42
C TYR A 7 6.79 7.79 12.60
N ASP A 8 6.57 6.66 11.95
CA ASP A 8 7.49 6.10 10.97
C ASP A 8 6.71 5.47 9.80
N GLU A 9 7.38 5.31 8.66
CA GLU A 9 6.75 4.83 7.44
C GLU A 9 7.70 3.98 6.60
N THR A 10 7.12 3.08 5.81
CA THR A 10 7.88 2.23 4.89
C THR A 10 7.43 2.41 3.45
N GLU A 11 8.40 2.28 2.51
CA GLU A 11 8.15 2.24 1.05
C GLU A 11 7.48 3.50 0.46
N HIS A 12 7.49 4.64 1.18
CA HIS A 12 6.82 5.87 0.76
C HIS A 12 7.45 6.54 -0.45
N SER A 13 8.76 6.35 -0.67
CA SER A 13 9.54 7.07 -1.67
C SER A 13 9.48 6.49 -3.08
N ARG A 14 8.85 5.33 -3.26
CA ARG A 14 8.84 4.66 -4.56
C ARG A 14 7.70 5.18 -5.43
N LYS A 15 8.07 5.74 -6.59
CA LYS A 15 7.09 6.14 -7.61
C LYS A 15 6.34 4.94 -8.15
N ILE A 16 5.05 5.10 -8.42
CA ILE A 16 4.27 4.11 -9.15
C ILE A 16 4.49 4.38 -10.65
N ASN A 17 5.20 3.49 -11.30
CA ASN A 17 5.34 3.43 -12.75
C ASN A 17 5.50 1.97 -13.16
N TYR A 18 5.48 1.70 -14.46
CA TYR A 18 5.57 0.33 -14.93
C TYR A 18 6.82 -0.40 -14.44
N GLU A 19 7.98 0.24 -14.45
CA GLU A 19 9.25 -0.37 -14.02
C GLU A 19 9.23 -0.72 -12.53
N THR A 20 8.69 0.16 -11.68
CA THR A 20 8.59 -0.11 -10.25
C THR A 20 7.56 -1.19 -9.94
N VAL A 21 6.38 -1.16 -10.58
CA VAL A 21 5.29 -2.13 -10.33
C VAL A 21 5.66 -3.53 -10.81
N THR A 22 6.49 -3.67 -11.85
CA THR A 22 6.96 -4.97 -12.35
C THR A 22 8.25 -5.46 -11.69
N ALA A 23 8.90 -4.64 -10.88
CA ALA A 23 10.13 -5.02 -10.18
C ALA A 23 9.88 -6.16 -9.19
N ASN A 24 10.83 -7.11 -9.10
CA ASN A 24 10.72 -8.25 -8.19
C ASN A 24 10.57 -7.88 -6.71
N ASN A 25 11.05 -6.69 -6.34
CA ASN A 25 11.00 -6.17 -4.98
C ASN A 25 9.92 -5.08 -4.80
N TYR A 26 8.98 -4.98 -5.73
CA TYR A 26 7.88 -4.04 -5.59
C TYR A 26 6.96 -4.43 -4.43
N CYS A 27 6.72 -3.46 -3.56
CA CYS A 27 5.72 -3.55 -2.52
C CYS A 27 4.65 -2.47 -2.77
N ASP A 28 3.43 -2.89 -3.06
CA ASP A 28 2.31 -1.97 -3.26
C ASP A 28 1.88 -1.33 -1.94
N ASN A 29 2.11 -2.03 -0.84
CA ASN A 29 1.69 -1.55 0.47
C ASN A 29 2.62 -0.45 0.98
N PHE A 30 1.99 0.66 1.37
CA PHE A 30 2.57 1.73 2.16
C PHE A 30 2.10 1.55 3.61
N ILE A 31 3.03 1.33 4.51
CA ILE A 31 2.72 1.06 5.92
C ILE A 31 3.18 2.25 6.75
N THR A 32 2.27 2.77 7.55
CA THR A 32 2.59 3.79 8.57
C THR A 32 2.42 3.21 9.95
N GLY A 33 3.35 3.54 10.84
CA GLY A 33 3.31 3.18 12.24
C GLY A 33 3.34 4.42 13.12
N ILE A 34 2.43 4.47 14.10
CA ILE A 34 2.44 5.50 15.13
C ILE A 34 2.55 4.79 16.47
N VAL A 35 3.52 5.19 17.25
CA VAL A 35 3.70 4.73 18.63
C VAL A 35 3.65 5.94 19.54
N GLY A 36 2.91 5.84 20.65
CA GLY A 36 2.80 6.96 21.57
C GLY A 36 2.49 6.54 22.99
N TRP A 37 2.70 7.49 23.90
CA TRP A 37 2.45 7.32 25.31
C TRP A 37 2.20 8.66 26.02
N LYS A 38 1.79 8.61 27.27
CA LYS A 38 1.66 9.83 28.09
C LYS A 38 3.03 10.43 28.34
N ALA A 39 3.15 11.76 28.26
CA ALA A 39 4.41 12.46 28.44
C ALA A 39 5.05 12.20 29.81
N GLU A 40 4.26 11.91 30.84
CA GLU A 40 4.71 11.55 32.17
C GLU A 40 5.43 10.18 32.26
N GLU A 41 5.16 9.28 31.29
CA GLU A 41 5.78 7.95 31.19
C GLU A 41 7.08 7.94 30.36
N ASN A 42 7.44 9.09 29.76
CA ASN A 42 8.51 9.16 28.77
C ASN A 42 9.86 8.65 29.28
N GLU A 43 10.26 9.02 30.49
CA GLU A 43 11.54 8.61 31.08
C GLU A 43 11.57 7.10 31.26
N CYS A 44 10.54 6.52 31.87
CA CYS A 44 10.44 5.09 32.12
C CYS A 44 10.44 4.27 30.82
N ILE A 45 9.70 4.71 29.80
CA ILE A 45 9.62 4.01 28.51
C ILE A 45 10.95 4.14 27.77
N SER A 46 11.58 5.31 27.79
CA SER A 46 12.89 5.52 27.18
C SER A 46 13.97 4.64 27.81
N ASP A 47 14.00 4.53 29.14
CA ASP A 47 14.97 3.68 29.85
C ASP A 47 14.79 2.19 29.48
N ARG A 48 13.55 1.72 29.40
CA ARG A 48 13.22 0.35 28.97
C ARG A 48 13.68 0.10 27.54
N TYR A 49 13.41 1.04 26.64
CA TYR A 49 13.86 0.94 25.26
C TYR A 49 15.38 0.94 25.13
N LEU A 50 16.09 1.80 25.85
CA LEU A 50 17.55 1.85 25.86
C LEU A 50 18.16 0.55 26.41
N ALA A 51 17.56 -0.05 27.43
CA ALA A 51 17.97 -1.35 27.95
C ALA A 51 17.82 -2.46 26.90
N PHE A 52 16.67 -2.52 26.24
CA PHE A 52 16.42 -3.42 25.11
C PHE A 52 17.42 -3.20 23.98
N GLU A 53 17.60 -1.97 23.54
CA GLU A 53 18.52 -1.62 22.45
C GLU A 53 19.98 -2.01 22.80
N SER A 54 20.37 -1.87 24.04
CA SER A 54 21.71 -2.26 24.53
C SER A 54 21.93 -3.78 24.49
N LYS A 55 20.90 -4.58 24.74
CA LYS A 55 20.95 -6.04 24.65
C LYS A 55 21.19 -6.51 23.19
N TYR A 56 20.68 -5.77 22.21
CA TYR A 56 20.69 -6.13 20.79
C TYR A 56 21.60 -5.26 19.92
N THR A 57 22.73 -4.79 20.47
CA THR A 57 23.70 -3.93 19.76
C THR A 57 24.22 -4.55 18.46
N TYR A 58 24.33 -5.88 18.39
CA TYR A 58 24.75 -6.60 17.18
C TYR A 58 23.74 -6.54 16.02
N ARG A 59 22.51 -6.11 16.29
CA ARG A 59 21.46 -5.85 15.27
C ARG A 59 21.41 -4.39 14.83
N LYS A 60 22.31 -3.54 15.36
CA LYS A 60 22.38 -2.14 14.92
C LYS A 60 23.10 -2.02 13.59
N LYS A 61 22.56 -1.14 12.75
CA LYS A 61 23.22 -0.63 11.55
C LYS A 61 23.11 0.89 11.58
N ASP A 62 24.23 1.56 11.38
CA ASP A 62 24.30 3.02 11.44
C ASP A 62 23.80 3.61 12.79
N GLY A 63 24.06 2.88 13.89
CA GLY A 63 23.67 3.29 15.24
C GLY A 63 22.24 2.95 15.67
N GLU A 64 21.40 2.42 14.80
CA GLU A 64 19.98 2.10 15.04
C GLU A 64 19.69 0.61 14.83
N LEU A 65 18.70 0.10 15.55
CA LEU A 65 18.15 -1.24 15.28
C LEU A 65 17.41 -1.19 13.92
N LYS A 66 17.83 -2.03 13.00
CA LYS A 66 17.25 -2.06 11.63
C LYS A 66 16.64 -3.42 11.32
N SER A 67 15.44 -3.44 10.77
CA SER A 67 14.78 -4.65 10.26
C SER A 67 15.59 -5.36 9.16
N GLN A 68 16.48 -4.64 8.47
CA GLN A 68 17.39 -5.21 7.47
C GLN A 68 18.37 -6.26 8.02
N THR A 69 18.55 -6.33 9.35
CA THR A 69 19.34 -7.39 10.00
C THR A 69 18.59 -8.72 10.06
N MET A 70 17.27 -8.70 9.80
CA MET A 70 16.42 -9.87 9.69
C MET A 70 16.27 -10.23 8.22
N LYS A 71 16.58 -11.44 7.84
CA LYS A 71 16.57 -11.87 6.45
C LYS A 71 15.21 -12.48 6.11
N ALA A 72 14.65 -12.16 4.94
CA ALA A 72 13.39 -12.74 4.49
C ALA A 72 13.38 -14.28 4.51
N LYS A 73 14.54 -14.92 4.31
CA LYS A 73 14.67 -16.39 4.40
C LYS A 73 14.39 -16.94 5.80
N ASP A 74 14.60 -16.14 6.83
CA ASP A 74 14.39 -16.55 8.22
C ASP A 74 12.89 -16.66 8.54
N PHE A 75 12.03 -16.04 7.71
CA PHE A 75 10.56 -16.08 7.79
C PHE A 75 9.90 -17.02 6.77
N ARG A 76 10.65 -17.97 6.19
CA ARG A 76 10.14 -18.83 5.11
C ARG A 76 8.83 -19.57 5.47
N LEU A 77 8.67 -19.96 6.73
CA LEU A 77 7.46 -20.57 7.28
C LEU A 77 6.80 -19.67 8.34
N GLY A 78 6.91 -18.35 8.17
CA GLY A 78 6.48 -17.38 9.17
C GLY A 78 7.29 -17.49 10.45
N PHE A 79 6.67 -17.20 11.58
CA PHE A 79 7.34 -17.25 12.91
C PHE A 79 7.85 -18.65 13.28
N ALA A 80 7.28 -19.71 12.71
CA ALA A 80 7.70 -21.10 12.98
C ALA A 80 9.11 -21.43 12.46
N SER A 81 9.70 -20.60 11.60
CA SER A 81 11.05 -20.83 11.05
C SER A 81 12.13 -19.98 11.71
N LEU A 82 11.78 -19.17 12.71
CA LEU A 82 12.73 -18.31 13.40
C LEU A 82 13.67 -19.12 14.30
N ASP A 83 14.92 -18.69 14.36
CA ASP A 83 15.88 -19.21 15.35
C ASP A 83 15.60 -18.64 16.75
N ASN A 84 16.14 -19.28 17.76
CA ASN A 84 15.93 -18.92 19.17
C ASN A 84 16.36 -17.47 19.48
N HIS A 85 17.44 -16.98 18.86
CA HIS A 85 17.89 -15.59 19.08
C HIS A 85 16.94 -14.56 18.46
N THR A 86 16.32 -14.91 17.36
CA THR A 86 15.32 -14.03 16.74
C THR A 86 13.99 -14.10 17.48
N ILE A 87 13.62 -15.27 18.02
CA ILE A 87 12.45 -15.41 18.90
C ILE A 87 12.64 -14.56 20.15
N GLU A 88 13.77 -14.69 20.85
CA GLU A 88 14.09 -13.91 22.04
C GLU A 88 14.03 -12.40 21.78
N PHE A 89 14.56 -11.95 20.62
CA PHE A 89 14.46 -10.56 20.22
C PHE A 89 13.00 -10.08 20.09
N TYR A 90 12.12 -10.88 19.46
CA TYR A 90 10.72 -10.51 19.33
C TYR A 90 9.95 -10.59 20.64
N GLU A 91 10.23 -11.55 21.49
CA GLU A 91 9.63 -11.65 22.82
C GLU A 91 9.98 -10.43 23.68
N ASP A 92 11.25 -10.02 23.66
CA ASP A 92 11.70 -8.82 24.37
C ASP A 92 11.07 -7.54 23.75
N LEU A 93 11.00 -7.44 22.41
CA LEU A 93 10.37 -6.31 21.75
C LEU A 93 8.89 -6.20 22.11
N VAL A 94 8.16 -7.31 22.06
CA VAL A 94 6.73 -7.34 22.40
C VAL A 94 6.53 -7.03 23.90
N SER A 95 7.46 -7.44 24.77
CA SER A 95 7.39 -7.12 26.20
C SER A 95 7.49 -5.63 26.53
N LEU A 96 8.02 -4.82 25.60
CA LEU A 96 8.01 -3.36 25.74
C LEU A 96 6.61 -2.77 25.55
N LEU A 97 5.74 -3.47 24.80
CA LEU A 97 4.43 -3.00 24.40
C LEU A 97 3.38 -3.37 25.45
N ASP A 98 3.32 -2.58 26.51
CA ASP A 98 2.35 -2.73 27.59
C ASP A 98 1.13 -1.78 27.41
N ASP A 99 0.24 -1.75 28.39
CA ASP A 99 -0.99 -0.95 28.40
C ASP A 99 -0.76 0.57 28.44
N LYS A 100 0.46 1.04 28.63
CA LYS A 100 0.85 2.45 28.59
C LYS A 100 1.17 2.92 27.17
N ILE A 101 1.45 1.99 26.26
CA ILE A 101 1.85 2.28 24.89
C ILE A 101 0.65 2.16 23.95
N VAL A 102 0.40 3.23 23.21
CA VAL A 102 -0.58 3.25 22.13
C VAL A 102 0.14 2.96 20.81
N ILE A 103 -0.34 1.97 20.06
CA ILE A 103 0.19 1.63 18.75
C ILE A 103 -0.94 1.73 17.75
N TYR A 104 -0.66 2.38 16.63
CA TYR A 104 -1.55 2.43 15.48
C TYR A 104 -0.77 2.09 14.22
N PHE A 105 -1.27 1.12 13.46
CA PHE A 105 -0.75 0.78 12.14
C PHE A 105 -1.80 1.07 11.09
N SER A 106 -1.37 1.66 9.97
CA SER A 106 -2.20 1.82 8.80
C SER A 106 -1.47 1.25 7.59
N VAL A 107 -2.20 0.52 6.76
CA VAL A 107 -1.68 -0.08 5.53
C VAL A 107 -2.50 0.43 4.36
N PHE A 108 -1.83 1.01 3.37
CA PHE A 108 -2.46 1.52 2.16
C PHE A 108 -1.85 0.82 0.94
N SER A 109 -2.68 0.49 -0.03
CA SER A 109 -2.23 0.18 -1.38
C SER A 109 -1.98 1.50 -2.13
N LYS A 110 -0.82 1.63 -2.75
CA LYS A 110 -0.48 2.83 -3.55
C LYS A 110 -1.37 2.94 -4.78
N ILE A 111 -1.64 1.82 -5.44
CA ILE A 111 -2.52 1.76 -6.61
C ILE A 111 -3.95 2.10 -6.19
N GLU A 112 -4.43 1.53 -5.09
CA GLU A 112 -5.75 1.85 -4.54
C GLU A 112 -5.88 3.34 -4.23
N TYR A 113 -4.88 3.93 -3.59
CA TYR A 113 -4.88 5.36 -3.31
C TYR A 113 -5.03 6.19 -4.59
N VAL A 114 -4.22 5.89 -5.61
CA VAL A 114 -4.25 6.62 -6.88
C VAL A 114 -5.62 6.50 -7.56
N ILE A 115 -6.15 5.30 -7.66
CA ILE A 115 -7.47 5.07 -8.31
C ILE A 115 -8.58 5.76 -7.52
N ASN A 116 -8.56 5.70 -6.20
CA ASN A 116 -9.55 6.38 -5.37
C ASN A 116 -9.50 7.91 -5.53
N GLN A 117 -8.30 8.49 -5.69
CA GLN A 117 -8.16 9.92 -5.94
C GLN A 117 -8.64 10.30 -7.35
N LEU A 118 -8.30 9.53 -8.38
CA LEU A 118 -8.78 9.77 -9.75
C LEU A 118 -10.31 9.84 -9.82
N PHE A 119 -10.99 8.94 -9.11
CA PHE A 119 -12.44 8.82 -9.11
C PHE A 119 -13.09 9.48 -7.88
N VAL A 120 -12.44 10.47 -7.25
CA VAL A 120 -12.94 11.11 -6.02
C VAL A 120 -14.29 11.80 -6.22
N ASN A 121 -14.55 12.34 -7.41
CA ASN A 121 -15.79 13.02 -7.77
C ASN A 121 -16.92 12.06 -8.18
N TYR A 122 -16.64 10.77 -8.27
CA TYR A 122 -17.63 9.76 -8.59
C TYR A 122 -18.25 9.17 -7.34
N HIS A 123 -19.58 9.13 -7.32
CA HIS A 123 -20.35 8.60 -6.22
C HIS A 123 -21.27 7.49 -6.69
N SER A 124 -21.43 6.46 -5.88
CA SER A 124 -22.36 5.37 -6.16
C SER A 124 -23.79 5.87 -6.23
N SER A 125 -24.57 5.28 -7.12
CA SER A 125 -25.98 5.56 -7.36
C SER A 125 -26.81 4.29 -7.19
N MET A 126 -28.12 4.36 -7.41
CA MET A 126 -28.98 3.18 -7.37
C MET A 126 -28.61 2.12 -8.42
N PHE A 127 -27.95 2.52 -9.51
CA PHE A 127 -27.65 1.66 -10.66
C PHE A 127 -26.14 1.37 -10.82
N ILE A 128 -25.30 2.12 -10.14
CA ILE A 128 -23.84 2.07 -10.30
C ILE A 128 -23.18 2.03 -8.93
N ASP A 129 -22.45 0.97 -8.67
CA ASP A 129 -21.56 0.86 -7.51
C ASP A 129 -20.13 1.26 -7.92
N VAL A 130 -19.81 2.53 -7.70
CA VAL A 130 -18.49 3.09 -8.03
C VAL A 130 -17.36 2.48 -7.21
N ASP A 131 -17.61 2.09 -5.97
CA ASP A 131 -16.58 1.49 -5.12
C ASP A 131 -16.24 0.08 -5.59
N TYR A 132 -17.22 -0.69 -6.03
CA TYR A 132 -16.98 -1.98 -6.68
C TYR A 132 -16.20 -1.85 -7.99
N MET A 133 -16.49 -0.83 -8.79
CA MET A 133 -15.76 -0.53 -10.03
C MET A 133 -14.31 -0.14 -9.77
N LYS A 134 -14.06 0.77 -8.81
CA LYS A 134 -12.71 1.13 -8.38
C LYS A 134 -11.94 -0.12 -7.94
N TYR A 135 -12.55 -0.97 -7.12
CA TYR A 135 -11.96 -2.23 -6.69
C TYR A 135 -11.58 -3.14 -7.87
N SER A 136 -12.46 -3.24 -8.86
CA SER A 136 -12.22 -4.05 -10.07
C SER A 136 -11.05 -3.52 -10.89
N ILE A 137 -10.91 -2.20 -11.04
CA ILE A 137 -9.78 -1.53 -11.70
C ILE A 137 -8.47 -1.81 -10.92
N ILE A 138 -8.48 -1.59 -9.61
CA ILE A 138 -7.34 -1.82 -8.73
C ILE A 138 -6.85 -3.26 -8.82
N LYS A 139 -7.79 -4.21 -8.74
CA LYS A 139 -7.51 -5.64 -8.84
C LYS A 139 -6.93 -6.00 -10.21
N ALA A 140 -7.48 -5.46 -11.30
CA ALA A 140 -6.98 -5.69 -12.64
C ALA A 140 -5.55 -5.16 -12.80
N ILE A 141 -5.25 -3.97 -12.34
CA ILE A 141 -3.90 -3.39 -12.38
C ILE A 141 -2.91 -4.24 -11.58
N ASN A 142 -3.28 -4.66 -10.38
CA ASN A 142 -2.41 -5.44 -9.49
C ASN A 142 -2.12 -6.86 -10.04
N ILE A 143 -3.11 -7.52 -10.65
CA ILE A 143 -2.96 -8.88 -11.16
C ILE A 143 -2.21 -8.88 -12.49
N TYR A 144 -2.61 -8.03 -13.43
CA TYR A 144 -2.15 -8.08 -14.82
C TYR A 144 -1.04 -7.10 -15.14
N ARG A 145 -0.85 -6.07 -14.32
CA ARG A 145 0.17 -5.03 -14.47
C ARG A 145 0.23 -4.46 -15.89
N PRO A 146 -0.90 -3.94 -16.44
CA PRO A 146 -0.99 -3.49 -17.82
C PRO A 146 -0.11 -2.26 -18.03
N GLN A 147 0.95 -2.42 -18.82
CA GLN A 147 1.99 -1.40 -19.00
C GLN A 147 1.41 -0.06 -19.41
N LYS A 148 0.60 -0.03 -20.47
CA LYS A 148 0.07 1.22 -21.02
C LYS A 148 -0.84 1.95 -20.04
N VAL A 149 -1.66 1.21 -19.28
CA VAL A 149 -2.53 1.79 -18.24
C VAL A 149 -1.69 2.43 -17.14
N ILE A 150 -0.66 1.71 -16.64
CA ILE A 150 0.21 2.22 -15.57
C ILE A 150 1.03 3.41 -16.07
N GLU A 151 1.55 3.36 -17.29
CA GLU A 151 2.28 4.51 -17.87
C GLU A 151 1.36 5.73 -18.09
N ALA A 152 0.13 5.51 -18.52
CA ALA A 152 -0.86 6.58 -18.68
C ALA A 152 -1.16 7.27 -17.35
N ILE A 153 -1.29 6.53 -16.26
CA ILE A 153 -1.46 7.11 -14.93
C ILE A 153 -0.35 8.12 -14.61
N TYR A 154 0.87 7.87 -15.05
CA TYR A 154 2.03 8.65 -14.64
C TYR A 154 2.53 9.67 -15.66
N LYS A 155 2.48 9.30 -16.94
CA LYS A 155 3.10 10.09 -18.00
C LYS A 155 2.09 10.85 -18.84
N GLU A 156 0.95 10.23 -19.13
CA GLU A 156 -0.03 10.70 -20.09
C GLU A 156 -1.47 10.52 -19.56
N PRO A 157 -1.82 11.21 -18.47
CA PRO A 157 -3.12 11.03 -17.80
C PRO A 157 -4.34 11.15 -18.74
N GLN A 158 -4.27 11.99 -19.75
CA GLN A 158 -5.36 12.22 -20.70
C GLN A 158 -5.72 10.99 -21.55
N ILE A 159 -4.83 9.99 -21.62
CA ILE A 159 -5.10 8.74 -22.35
C ILE A 159 -5.46 7.57 -21.44
N PHE A 160 -5.46 7.76 -20.13
CA PHE A 160 -5.70 6.71 -19.13
C PHE A 160 -7.00 5.95 -19.40
N VAL A 161 -8.12 6.66 -19.60
CA VAL A 161 -9.44 6.04 -19.84
C VAL A 161 -9.41 5.18 -21.10
N LYS A 162 -8.78 5.69 -22.16
CA LYS A 162 -8.64 4.95 -23.43
C LYS A 162 -7.81 3.67 -23.25
N GLU A 163 -6.67 3.76 -22.59
CA GLU A 163 -5.79 2.61 -22.37
C GLU A 163 -6.42 1.60 -21.41
N LEU A 164 -7.14 2.07 -20.39
CA LEU A 164 -7.89 1.20 -19.49
C LEU A 164 -9.00 0.45 -20.23
N ARG A 165 -9.79 1.15 -21.04
CA ARG A 165 -10.84 0.54 -21.87
C ARG A 165 -10.26 -0.54 -22.79
N SER A 166 -9.25 -0.20 -23.58
CA SER A 166 -8.59 -1.15 -24.48
C SER A 166 -8.09 -2.39 -23.76
N PHE A 167 -7.48 -2.21 -22.59
CA PHE A 167 -7.01 -3.32 -21.78
C PHE A 167 -8.13 -4.23 -21.29
N LEU A 168 -9.25 -3.67 -20.80
CA LEU A 168 -10.38 -4.46 -20.30
C LEU A 168 -11.07 -5.23 -21.44
N GLU A 169 -11.28 -4.60 -22.60
CA GLU A 169 -11.84 -5.23 -23.81
C GLU A 169 -10.97 -6.41 -24.25
N ASP A 170 -9.65 -6.22 -24.34
CA ASP A 170 -8.71 -7.28 -24.69
C ASP A 170 -8.77 -8.44 -23.68
N ARG A 171 -8.95 -8.15 -22.40
CA ARG A 171 -9.08 -9.19 -21.36
C ARG A 171 -10.35 -9.99 -21.49
N ILE A 172 -11.50 -9.35 -21.75
CA ILE A 172 -12.78 -10.02 -21.97
C ILE A 172 -12.68 -10.96 -23.17
N ILE A 173 -12.11 -10.50 -24.29
CA ILE A 173 -11.92 -11.32 -25.50
C ILE A 173 -11.05 -12.53 -25.20
N ASN A 174 -9.95 -12.36 -24.44
CA ASN A 174 -9.01 -13.45 -24.13
C ASN A 174 -9.52 -14.40 -23.04
N ASN A 175 -10.53 -14.02 -22.27
CA ASN A 175 -11.12 -14.84 -21.22
C ASN A 175 -12.18 -15.84 -21.71
N GLN A 176 -12.14 -16.27 -22.96
CA GLN A 176 -13.16 -17.14 -23.59
C GLN A 176 -13.28 -18.58 -22.98
N ALA A 177 -12.57 -18.91 -21.93
CA ALA A 177 -12.65 -20.23 -21.34
C ALA A 177 -13.81 -20.38 -20.36
N ASN A 178 -14.54 -21.49 -20.44
CA ASN A 178 -15.66 -21.92 -19.59
C ASN A 178 -15.22 -22.09 -18.11
N ASN A 179 -15.01 -21.00 -17.40
CA ASN A 179 -14.63 -20.98 -16.01
C ASN A 179 -15.40 -19.87 -15.29
N THR A 180 -16.17 -20.23 -14.28
CA THR A 180 -17.02 -19.33 -13.49
C THR A 180 -16.25 -18.12 -12.92
N LEU A 181 -14.96 -18.27 -12.61
CA LEU A 181 -14.14 -17.14 -12.13
C LEU A 181 -13.87 -16.14 -13.24
N LYS A 182 -13.65 -16.61 -14.47
CA LYS A 182 -13.45 -15.74 -15.64
C LYS A 182 -14.73 -15.05 -16.08
N GLU A 183 -15.87 -15.72 -15.94
CA GLU A 183 -17.18 -15.13 -16.18
C GLU A 183 -17.45 -13.95 -15.24
N ARG A 184 -17.17 -14.13 -13.95
CA ARG A 184 -17.29 -13.04 -12.94
C ARG A 184 -16.31 -11.90 -13.20
N GLU A 185 -15.10 -12.21 -13.63
CA GLU A 185 -14.12 -11.20 -14.02
C GLU A 185 -14.60 -10.40 -15.23
N ASN A 186 -15.11 -11.08 -16.27
CA ASN A 186 -15.66 -10.41 -17.45
C ASN A 186 -16.83 -9.50 -17.09
N GLN A 187 -17.77 -9.99 -16.26
CA GLN A 187 -18.89 -9.17 -15.79
C GLN A 187 -18.38 -7.91 -15.06
N ALA A 188 -17.40 -8.05 -14.17
CA ALA A 188 -16.83 -6.89 -13.49
C ALA A 188 -16.16 -5.90 -14.46
N PHE A 189 -15.50 -6.40 -15.52
CA PHE A 189 -14.89 -5.54 -16.53
C PHE A 189 -15.94 -4.87 -17.43
N GLU A 190 -17.02 -5.57 -17.77
CA GLU A 190 -18.14 -4.98 -18.51
C GLU A 190 -18.81 -3.84 -17.71
N GLU A 191 -18.98 -3.99 -16.41
CA GLU A 191 -19.50 -2.95 -15.52
C GLU A 191 -18.57 -1.72 -15.48
N VAL A 192 -17.26 -1.93 -15.44
CA VAL A 192 -16.28 -0.83 -15.54
C VAL A 192 -16.37 -0.16 -16.91
N LEU A 193 -16.49 -0.93 -18.00
CA LEU A 193 -16.61 -0.38 -19.37
C LEU A 193 -17.85 0.50 -19.52
N ILE A 194 -19.00 0.12 -18.93
CA ILE A 194 -20.21 0.94 -18.91
C ILE A 194 -19.94 2.30 -18.25
N LEU A 195 -19.25 2.33 -17.11
CA LEU A 195 -18.84 3.58 -16.47
C LEU A 195 -17.95 4.43 -17.41
N LEU A 196 -16.97 3.78 -18.05
CA LEU A 196 -16.02 4.46 -18.93
C LEU A 196 -16.63 4.89 -20.28
N GLU A 197 -17.84 4.46 -20.60
CA GLU A 197 -18.62 4.96 -21.75
C GLU A 197 -19.25 6.32 -21.50
N ASP A 198 -19.42 6.71 -20.25
CA ASP A 198 -19.86 8.05 -19.90
C ASP A 198 -18.84 9.08 -20.44
N THR A 199 -19.29 9.92 -21.35
CA THR A 199 -18.44 10.92 -22.04
C THR A 199 -17.87 11.97 -21.09
N GLU A 200 -18.45 12.11 -19.89
CA GLU A 200 -17.99 13.06 -18.85
C GLU A 200 -16.84 12.50 -18.02
N VAL A 201 -16.64 11.17 -17.99
CA VAL A 201 -15.60 10.52 -17.15
C VAL A 201 -14.20 11.11 -17.36
N PRO A 202 -13.69 11.32 -18.60
CA PRO A 202 -12.34 11.87 -18.78
C PRO A 202 -12.17 13.28 -18.24
N GLU A 203 -13.24 14.09 -18.24
CA GLU A 203 -13.20 15.50 -17.80
C GLU A 203 -13.36 15.64 -16.29
N THR A 204 -13.98 14.66 -15.65
CA THR A 204 -14.29 14.70 -14.22
C THR A 204 -13.26 13.96 -13.36
N LEU A 205 -12.33 13.23 -13.98
CA LEU A 205 -11.23 12.62 -13.26
C LEU A 205 -10.32 13.68 -12.62
N ASP A 206 -10.01 13.53 -11.35
CA ASP A 206 -9.16 14.46 -10.66
C ASP A 206 -7.68 14.06 -10.74
N TRP A 207 -6.94 14.82 -11.54
CA TRP A 207 -5.49 14.64 -11.73
C TRP A 207 -4.63 15.46 -10.78
N SER A 208 -5.23 16.34 -9.98
CA SER A 208 -4.51 17.23 -9.06
C SER A 208 -3.71 16.48 -8.01
N TYR A 209 -4.10 15.26 -7.69
CA TYR A 209 -3.49 14.40 -6.68
C TYR A 209 -2.24 13.64 -7.15
N PHE A 210 -1.88 13.74 -8.44
CA PHE A 210 -0.64 13.12 -8.94
C PHE A 210 0.63 13.86 -8.52
N ALA A 211 0.54 15.16 -8.28
CA ALA A 211 1.65 15.97 -7.81
C ALA A 211 2.23 15.52 -6.44
N PRO A 212 1.44 15.02 -5.48
CA PRO A 212 1.97 14.60 -4.17
C PRO A 212 2.96 13.45 -4.21
N PHE A 213 2.87 12.53 -5.17
CA PHE A 213 3.81 11.41 -5.27
C PHE A 213 5.23 11.83 -5.67
N ASP A 214 5.37 13.01 -6.28
CA ASP A 214 6.68 13.63 -6.56
C ASP A 214 7.18 14.53 -5.40
N GLY A 215 6.31 14.89 -4.49
CA GLY A 215 6.52 15.96 -3.52
C GLY A 215 6.29 15.64 -2.05
N PHE A 216 6.06 14.38 -1.67
CA PHE A 216 6.00 14.02 -0.25
C PHE A 216 7.41 14.14 0.36
N LYS A 217 7.85 15.38 0.51
CA LYS A 217 8.87 15.74 1.48
C LYS A 217 8.13 15.98 2.78
N VAL A 218 8.03 14.95 3.61
CA VAL A 218 7.75 15.18 5.03
C VAL A 218 8.91 16.04 5.51
N SER A 219 8.63 17.31 5.79
CA SER A 219 9.60 18.14 6.51
C SER A 219 9.74 17.53 7.90
N ALA A 220 10.93 17.02 8.16
CA ALA A 220 11.35 16.56 9.48
C ALA A 220 11.25 17.69 10.51
#